data_7340cb81d1077ef478e4a1d8591e06cf
#
_entry.id   7340cb81d1077ef478e4a1d8591e06cf
#
_cell.length_a   1.000
_cell.length_b   1.000
_cell.length_c   1.000
_cell.angle_alpha   90.00
_cell.angle_beta   90.00
_cell.angle_gamma   90.00
#
_symmetry.space_group_name_H-M   'P 1'
#
loop_
_entity.id
_entity.type
_entity.pdbx_description
1 polymer ?
#
loop_
_entity_poly.entity_id
_entity_poly.type
_entity_poly.pdbx_seq_one_letter_code
_entity_poly.pdbx_strand_id
1 'polypeptide(L)'
;MRDLKYVLKQSYESSRALIIGINKYQNASPLGYAVNDAKEIKDILIEDLGFEAENVTYLTDSDATKSNILKSFLSFTSDSVMVDDRLLVFFAGHGHTKTGFRGEVGYLVPYDADMDDYSTFIRWDELTRNAELIRAKHILFIMDACYGGLAVNRYIQAGSSRFLKDMYQRFSRQVITAGKANEVVSDSGGPIPDHSVFTGHLIEGIRGKAANEHGVITASGLMAYVYTKVANDLNSEQTPHYGQFDGDGDFIIIAPNIDELSGDEKKDIDELISVPYVEVSRNNVTLEEKVDYVKELLSSQKSHIKLHDFAIEEVRLFLSGTSEDNFAVSGSYSDEEFLHRISSYEKYTRDLGAIFAVMAYWATESELEVLRKIISRTSDRLIESQGGLTVWLNLRWYPLLLLLYQAGIAAVESKNYQTLSTILYTKLGESDYGDRDPYFAQKLSSGILELTRADVFKRVPGHERQYTPISEYLFKQVQPVIDDLFFLGKGYEASFDEFEILYALVVVDLRLQGEHDIWGPIGRFGWKFSSREENSPFVRLATESATLKENWPPIKAGMFGGSYERFEKAANEFKNVLGRINWW
;
A
#
# COMPACT_ATOMS: atom_id res chain seq x y z
N MET A 1 -13.78 10.74 25.66
CA MET A 1 -14.28 11.60 24.56
C MET A 1 -13.72 13.00 24.74
N ARG A 2 -12.57 13.30 24.18
CA ARG A 2 -12.04 14.66 24.06
C ARG A 2 -12.38 15.15 22.66
N ASP A 3 -13.08 16.24 22.62
CA ASP A 3 -13.80 16.88 21.54
C ASP A 3 -13.11 16.88 20.16
N LEU A 4 -13.75 16.27 19.17
CA LEU A 4 -13.51 16.52 17.74
C LEU A 4 -13.57 18.02 17.40
N LYS A 5 -14.45 18.76 18.10
CA LYS A 5 -14.59 20.21 18.12
C LYS A 5 -13.26 20.94 18.30
N TYR A 6 -12.38 20.41 19.16
CA TYR A 6 -11.07 20.98 19.44
C TYR A 6 -10.03 20.62 18.36
N VAL A 7 -10.21 19.49 17.69
CA VAL A 7 -9.24 18.96 16.72
C VAL A 7 -9.38 19.61 15.35
N LEU A 8 -10.59 19.96 14.93
CA LEU A 8 -10.84 20.53 13.60
C LEU A 8 -10.83 22.07 13.60
N LYS A 9 -11.19 22.71 14.72
CA LYS A 9 -11.16 24.19 14.87
C LYS A 9 -9.73 24.76 15.05
N GLN A 10 -8.75 23.89 15.37
CA GLN A 10 -7.32 24.23 15.48
C GLN A 10 -6.49 23.57 14.38
N SER A 11 -7.12 23.23 13.21
CA SER A 11 -6.39 22.46 12.21
C SER A 11 -5.20 23.21 11.63
N TYR A 12 -5.28 24.52 11.41
CA TYR A 12 -4.14 25.29 10.93
C TYR A 12 -4.08 26.62 11.66
N GLU A 13 -2.88 27.06 12.06
CA GLU A 13 -2.67 28.39 12.67
C GLU A 13 -2.84 29.47 11.61
N SER A 14 -2.30 29.24 10.42
CA SER A 14 -2.44 30.13 9.28
C SER A 14 -2.55 29.34 7.97
N SER A 15 -3.28 29.91 7.02
CA SER A 15 -3.44 29.38 5.67
C SER A 15 -2.79 30.34 4.69
N ARG A 16 -1.80 29.83 3.92
CA ARG A 16 -0.99 30.62 2.98
C ARG A 16 -1.14 30.11 1.57
N ALA A 17 -1.07 30.96 0.58
CA ALA A 17 -1.12 30.54 -0.82
C ALA A 17 -0.21 31.35 -1.74
N LEU A 18 0.29 30.66 -2.77
CA LEU A 18 0.90 31.27 -3.95
C LEU A 18 0.07 30.85 -5.17
N ILE A 19 -0.57 31.82 -5.80
CA ILE A 19 -1.49 31.60 -6.91
C ILE A 19 -0.92 32.26 -8.15
N ILE A 20 -0.73 31.48 -9.22
CA ILE A 20 -0.08 31.92 -10.46
C ILE A 20 -0.98 31.58 -11.64
N GLY A 21 -1.24 32.57 -12.50
CA GLY A 21 -1.99 32.39 -13.76
C GLY A 21 -1.34 33.16 -14.90
N ILE A 22 -1.01 32.51 -16.01
CA ILE A 22 -0.32 33.15 -17.13
C ILE A 22 -1.08 32.88 -18.42
N ASN A 23 -1.74 33.91 -18.95
CA ASN A 23 -2.34 33.91 -20.28
C ASN A 23 -1.38 34.43 -21.34
N LYS A 24 -0.59 35.46 -21.01
CA LYS A 24 0.30 36.14 -21.95
C LYS A 24 1.75 35.82 -21.62
N TYR A 25 2.49 35.41 -22.60
CA TYR A 25 3.91 35.09 -22.50
C TYR A 25 4.72 36.03 -23.41
N GLN A 26 5.98 36.27 -23.06
CA GLN A 26 6.86 37.04 -23.93
C GLN A 26 7.23 36.28 -25.21
N ASN A 27 7.51 34.97 -25.08
CA ASN A 27 8.08 34.16 -26.17
C ASN A 27 7.35 32.81 -26.35
N ALA A 28 6.14 32.63 -25.77
CA ALA A 28 5.33 31.43 -25.96
C ALA A 28 3.93 31.80 -26.45
N SER A 29 3.18 30.82 -26.95
CA SER A 29 1.79 30.99 -27.36
C SER A 29 0.92 31.41 -26.17
N PRO A 30 -0.06 32.33 -26.38
CA PRO A 30 -0.96 32.75 -25.31
C PRO A 30 -1.95 31.62 -24.96
N LEU A 31 -2.44 31.62 -23.71
CA LEU A 31 -3.57 30.85 -23.22
C LEU A 31 -4.81 31.73 -23.07
N GLY A 32 -5.99 31.13 -22.97
CA GLY A 32 -7.25 31.86 -22.86
C GLY A 32 -7.65 32.13 -21.42
N TYR A 33 -7.57 31.14 -20.53
CA TYR A 33 -8.27 31.17 -19.26
C TYR A 33 -7.41 30.95 -18.01
N ALA A 34 -6.11 30.73 -18.10
CA ALA A 34 -5.24 30.48 -16.97
C ALA A 34 -5.28 31.58 -15.88
N VAL A 35 -5.44 32.86 -16.30
CA VAL A 35 -5.62 33.98 -15.34
C VAL A 35 -6.98 33.93 -14.67
N ASN A 36 -8.05 33.50 -15.39
CA ASN A 36 -9.38 33.32 -14.81
C ASN A 36 -9.35 32.20 -13.79
N ASP A 37 -8.72 31.08 -14.11
CA ASP A 37 -8.55 29.93 -13.22
C ASP A 37 -7.84 30.33 -11.92
N ALA A 38 -6.71 31.01 -12.04
CA ALA A 38 -5.96 31.50 -10.91
C ALA A 38 -6.77 32.50 -10.05
N LYS A 39 -7.55 33.38 -10.70
CA LYS A 39 -8.39 34.34 -10.01
C LYS A 39 -9.49 33.65 -9.21
N GLU A 40 -10.21 32.71 -9.82
CA GLU A 40 -11.31 32.01 -9.16
C GLU A 40 -10.81 31.16 -7.98
N ILE A 41 -9.67 30.45 -8.13
CA ILE A 41 -9.05 29.71 -7.03
C ILE A 41 -8.67 30.66 -5.90
N LYS A 42 -8.05 31.82 -6.19
CA LYS A 42 -7.73 32.83 -5.19
C LYS A 42 -9.01 33.28 -4.43
N ASP A 43 -10.07 33.60 -5.16
CA ASP A 43 -11.31 34.10 -4.58
C ASP A 43 -11.96 33.01 -3.68
N ILE A 44 -12.02 31.74 -4.10
CA ILE A 44 -12.47 30.60 -3.29
C ILE A 44 -11.62 30.44 -2.01
N LEU A 45 -10.30 30.54 -2.10
CA LEU A 45 -9.44 30.39 -0.93
C LEU A 45 -9.74 31.47 0.12
N ILE A 46 -9.98 32.70 -0.30
CA ILE A 46 -10.25 33.82 0.60
C ILE A 46 -11.70 33.81 1.10
N GLU A 47 -12.67 33.66 0.20
CA GLU A 47 -14.09 33.84 0.50
C GLU A 47 -14.70 32.59 1.16
N ASP A 48 -14.35 31.40 0.64
CA ASP A 48 -14.98 30.14 1.05
C ASP A 48 -14.12 29.33 2.05
N LEU A 49 -12.76 29.41 1.96
CA LEU A 49 -11.85 28.57 2.74
C LEU A 49 -11.09 29.31 3.85
N GLY A 50 -11.37 30.61 4.05
CA GLY A 50 -10.88 31.40 5.16
C GLY A 50 -9.38 31.69 5.13
N PHE A 51 -8.77 31.73 3.94
CA PHE A 51 -7.40 32.23 3.77
C PHE A 51 -7.41 33.76 3.95
N GLU A 52 -6.53 34.27 4.79
CA GLU A 52 -6.39 35.71 4.96
C GLU A 52 -5.76 36.32 3.70
N ALA A 53 -6.38 37.37 3.14
CA ALA A 53 -5.96 37.97 1.88
C ALA A 53 -4.48 38.40 1.88
N GLU A 54 -3.94 38.81 3.03
CA GLU A 54 -2.54 39.18 3.22
C GLU A 54 -1.57 38.01 3.11
N ASN A 55 -2.07 36.78 3.32
CA ASN A 55 -1.31 35.54 3.21
C ASN A 55 -1.41 34.87 1.82
N VAL A 56 -2.13 35.52 0.88
CA VAL A 56 -2.32 35.02 -0.49
C VAL A 56 -1.52 35.89 -1.47
N THR A 57 -0.44 35.33 -2.01
CA THR A 57 0.33 35.97 -3.09
C THR A 57 -0.28 35.61 -4.42
N TYR A 58 -0.62 36.60 -5.25
CA TYR A 58 -1.25 36.42 -6.55
C TYR A 58 -0.40 37.06 -7.64
N LEU A 59 0.09 36.24 -8.60
CA LEU A 59 0.94 36.66 -9.70
C LEU A 59 0.27 36.31 -11.02
N THR A 60 0.14 37.30 -11.91
CA THR A 60 -0.46 37.08 -13.23
C THR A 60 0.39 37.68 -14.34
N ASP A 61 0.36 37.05 -15.50
CA ASP A 61 1.01 37.54 -16.73
C ASP A 61 2.41 38.12 -16.43
N SER A 62 2.63 39.43 -16.70
CA SER A 62 3.92 40.09 -16.51
C SER A 62 4.50 40.04 -15.10
N ASP A 63 3.70 39.82 -14.08
CA ASP A 63 4.16 39.68 -12.70
C ASP A 63 4.66 38.28 -12.40
N ALA A 64 4.25 37.28 -13.20
CA ALA A 64 4.61 35.88 -13.05
C ALA A 64 5.96 35.55 -13.75
N THR A 65 6.97 36.37 -13.53
CA THR A 65 8.33 36.08 -13.99
C THR A 65 8.99 34.99 -13.16
N LYS A 66 9.99 34.29 -13.70
CA LYS A 66 10.78 33.30 -12.96
C LYS A 66 11.25 33.83 -11.60
N SER A 67 11.81 35.04 -11.62
CA SER A 67 12.34 35.68 -10.41
C SER A 67 11.26 35.93 -9.36
N ASN A 68 10.10 36.44 -9.76
CA ASN A 68 9.01 36.73 -8.83
C ASN A 68 8.39 35.47 -8.27
N ILE A 69 8.18 34.43 -9.10
CA ILE A 69 7.64 33.13 -8.67
C ILE A 69 8.56 32.50 -7.62
N LEU A 70 9.87 32.37 -7.93
CA LEU A 70 10.83 31.78 -7.00
C LEU A 70 11.00 32.60 -5.73
N LYS A 71 11.03 33.94 -5.82
CA LYS A 71 11.11 34.82 -4.66
C LYS A 71 9.88 34.67 -3.75
N SER A 72 8.69 34.61 -4.32
CA SER A 72 7.44 34.41 -3.57
C SER A 72 7.41 33.03 -2.92
N PHE A 73 7.79 31.97 -3.65
CA PHE A 73 7.84 30.62 -3.10
C PHE A 73 8.87 30.51 -1.97
N LEU A 74 10.08 31.03 -2.15
CA LEU A 74 11.13 31.00 -1.14
C LEU A 74 10.82 31.89 0.09
N SER A 75 9.94 32.88 -0.03
CA SER A 75 9.51 33.65 1.14
C SER A 75 8.82 32.82 2.21
N PHE A 76 8.23 31.65 1.84
CA PHE A 76 7.62 30.72 2.79
C PHE A 76 8.65 29.91 3.60
N THR A 77 9.94 30.01 3.32
CA THR A 77 11.00 29.44 4.16
C THR A 77 11.33 30.31 5.37
N SER A 78 10.71 31.49 5.49
CA SER A 78 10.92 32.41 6.60
C SER A 78 10.38 31.88 7.93
N ASP A 79 10.91 32.42 9.04
CA ASP A 79 10.48 32.05 10.40
C ASP A 79 9.02 32.45 10.73
N SER A 80 8.39 33.26 9.86
CA SER A 80 6.97 33.61 10.01
C SER A 80 6.01 32.48 9.63
N VAL A 81 6.50 31.41 9.01
CA VAL A 81 5.71 30.21 8.68
C VAL A 81 5.88 29.20 9.81
N MET A 82 4.78 28.85 10.45
CA MET A 82 4.76 27.95 11.60
C MET A 82 4.53 26.51 11.17
N VAL A 83 4.82 25.56 12.06
CA VAL A 83 4.65 24.12 11.77
C VAL A 83 3.20 23.77 11.50
N ASP A 84 2.26 24.41 12.21
CA ASP A 84 0.83 24.18 12.07
C ASP A 84 0.16 25.04 10.97
N ASP A 85 0.95 25.69 10.10
CA ASP A 85 0.44 26.33 8.88
C ASP A 85 0.20 25.31 7.76
N ARG A 86 -0.67 25.70 6.80
CA ARG A 86 -0.80 25.03 5.49
C ARG A 86 -0.44 26.00 4.36
N LEU A 87 0.16 25.43 3.30
CA LEU A 87 0.52 26.18 2.10
C LEU A 87 -0.10 25.54 0.86
N LEU A 88 -0.85 26.31 0.08
CA LEU A 88 -1.34 25.89 -1.22
C LEU A 88 -0.59 26.65 -2.32
N VAL A 89 -0.06 25.94 -3.31
CA VAL A 89 0.57 26.52 -4.50
C VAL A 89 -0.24 26.11 -5.71
N PHE A 90 -0.86 27.08 -6.39
CA PHE A 90 -1.62 26.87 -7.62
C PHE A 90 -0.89 27.51 -8.80
N PHE A 91 -0.77 26.76 -9.89
CA PHE A 91 -0.20 27.25 -11.12
C PHE A 91 -1.11 26.86 -12.31
N ALA A 92 -1.55 27.83 -13.07
CA ALA A 92 -2.22 27.64 -14.35
C ALA A 92 -1.37 28.32 -15.45
N GLY A 93 -0.94 27.52 -16.44
CA GLY A 93 -0.04 28.01 -17.47
C GLY A 93 0.64 26.89 -18.26
N HIS A 94 1.61 27.25 -19.10
CA HIS A 94 2.39 26.27 -19.85
C HIS A 94 3.32 25.45 -18.94
N GLY A 95 3.26 24.14 -19.12
CA GLY A 95 4.25 23.19 -18.65
C GLY A 95 5.14 22.73 -19.82
N HIS A 96 6.34 22.28 -19.52
CA HIS A 96 7.25 21.69 -20.50
C HIS A 96 7.92 20.46 -19.92
N THR A 97 8.07 19.42 -20.73
CA THR A 97 8.76 18.19 -20.34
C THR A 97 9.93 17.92 -21.26
N LYS A 98 11.06 17.58 -20.68
CA LYS A 98 12.26 17.17 -21.43
C LYS A 98 12.66 15.76 -21.00
N THR A 99 12.77 14.87 -21.98
CA THR A 99 13.31 13.53 -21.75
C THR A 99 14.82 13.59 -21.58
N GLY A 100 15.30 13.22 -20.39
CA GLY A 100 16.72 13.11 -20.08
C GLY A 100 17.16 11.64 -20.01
N PHE A 101 18.45 11.42 -19.76
CA PHE A 101 19.03 10.07 -19.66
C PHE A 101 18.42 9.22 -18.52
N ARG A 102 17.90 9.85 -17.47
CA ARG A 102 17.32 9.18 -16.28
C ARG A 102 15.82 9.36 -16.16
N GLY A 103 15.13 9.64 -17.26
CA GLY A 103 13.68 9.87 -17.29
C GLY A 103 13.32 11.30 -17.69
N GLU A 104 12.06 11.64 -17.49
CA GLU A 104 11.50 12.93 -17.85
C GLU A 104 11.74 13.97 -16.75
N VAL A 105 12.02 15.20 -17.17
CA VAL A 105 12.16 16.36 -16.28
C VAL A 105 11.09 17.37 -16.64
N GLY A 106 10.26 17.72 -15.68
CA GLY A 106 9.20 18.70 -15.84
C GLY A 106 9.65 20.12 -15.48
N TYR A 107 9.08 21.08 -16.18
CA TYR A 107 9.34 22.51 -16.03
C TYR A 107 8.02 23.29 -16.05
N LEU A 108 7.94 24.32 -15.23
CA LEU A 108 6.96 25.39 -15.37
C LEU A 108 7.54 26.48 -16.26
N VAL A 109 6.72 27.02 -17.15
CA VAL A 109 7.11 28.08 -18.08
C VAL A 109 6.64 29.42 -17.51
N PRO A 110 7.53 30.28 -16.98
CA PRO A 110 7.15 31.61 -16.50
C PRO A 110 6.90 32.59 -17.65
N TYR A 111 6.37 33.78 -17.35
CA TYR A 111 6.03 34.81 -18.31
C TYR A 111 7.24 35.22 -19.19
N ASP A 112 8.44 35.34 -18.60
CA ASP A 112 9.68 35.78 -19.20
C ASP A 112 10.55 34.65 -19.77
N ALA A 113 9.98 33.45 -19.92
CA ALA A 113 10.70 32.30 -20.43
C ALA A 113 11.13 32.49 -21.89
N ASP A 114 12.36 32.05 -22.20
CA ASP A 114 12.84 31.86 -23.56
C ASP A 114 12.71 30.38 -23.94
N MET A 115 11.89 30.07 -24.94
CA MET A 115 11.58 28.69 -25.32
C MET A 115 12.79 27.88 -25.83
N ASP A 116 13.85 28.59 -26.25
CA ASP A 116 15.10 28.00 -26.70
C ASP A 116 16.12 27.83 -25.56
N ASP A 117 15.90 28.45 -24.38
CA ASP A 117 16.76 28.38 -23.21
C ASP A 117 16.06 27.85 -21.96
N TYR A 118 16.21 26.56 -21.67
CA TYR A 118 15.64 25.91 -20.50
C TYR A 118 16.13 26.48 -19.15
N SER A 119 17.22 27.26 -19.14
CA SER A 119 17.68 27.92 -17.91
C SER A 119 16.70 29.01 -17.44
N THR A 120 15.84 29.48 -18.33
CA THR A 120 14.79 30.47 -18.04
C THR A 120 13.51 29.84 -17.43
N PHE A 121 13.37 28.51 -17.50
CA PHE A 121 12.23 27.79 -16.93
C PHE A 121 12.45 27.49 -15.45
N ILE A 122 11.39 27.15 -14.73
CA ILE A 122 11.46 26.69 -13.34
C ILE A 122 11.36 25.15 -13.35
N ARG A 123 12.42 24.49 -12.88
CA ARG A 123 12.38 23.03 -12.74
C ARG A 123 11.49 22.62 -11.58
N TRP A 124 10.74 21.55 -11.76
CA TRP A 124 9.90 21.02 -10.71
C TRP A 124 10.67 20.58 -9.46
N ASP A 125 11.79 19.88 -9.66
CA ASP A 125 12.62 19.44 -8.53
C ASP A 125 13.28 20.60 -7.77
N GLU A 126 13.37 21.79 -8.34
CA GLU A 126 13.77 23.01 -7.62
C GLU A 126 12.70 23.41 -6.60
N LEU A 127 11.42 23.35 -6.97
CA LEU A 127 10.32 23.66 -6.04
C LEU A 127 10.19 22.58 -4.94
N THR A 128 10.24 21.30 -5.31
CA THR A 128 10.07 20.21 -4.33
C THR A 128 11.21 20.16 -3.32
N ARG A 129 12.46 20.38 -3.74
CA ARG A 129 13.61 20.46 -2.82
C ARG A 129 13.52 21.66 -1.88
N ASN A 130 13.11 22.81 -2.39
CA ASN A 130 12.92 23.98 -1.55
C ASN A 130 11.72 23.85 -0.62
N ALA A 131 10.72 23.02 -0.94
CA ALA A 131 9.62 22.70 -0.06
C ALA A 131 10.07 21.98 1.23
N GLU A 132 11.23 21.29 1.20
CA GLU A 132 11.83 20.68 2.40
C GLU A 132 12.26 21.73 3.44
N LEU A 133 12.52 22.96 3.01
CA LEU A 133 12.92 24.07 3.89
C LEU A 133 11.72 24.79 4.52
N ILE A 134 10.51 24.55 4.02
CA ILE A 134 9.28 25.20 4.50
C ILE A 134 8.76 24.46 5.72
N ARG A 135 8.55 25.16 6.84
CA ARG A 135 8.12 24.60 8.11
C ARG A 135 6.67 24.10 8.12
N ALA A 136 5.80 24.70 7.28
CA ALA A 136 4.39 24.30 7.20
C ALA A 136 4.27 22.79 7.00
N LYS A 137 3.54 22.10 7.87
CA LYS A 137 3.44 20.63 7.82
C LYS A 137 2.67 20.13 6.60
N HIS A 138 1.75 20.90 6.05
CA HIS A 138 0.97 20.54 4.88
C HIS A 138 1.24 21.50 3.72
N ILE A 139 1.73 20.95 2.61
CA ILE A 139 1.88 21.70 1.35
C ILE A 139 1.17 20.93 0.23
N LEU A 140 0.28 21.63 -0.48
CA LEU A 140 -0.41 21.10 -1.66
C LEU A 140 -0.06 21.94 -2.89
N PHE A 141 0.50 21.29 -3.89
CA PHE A 141 0.67 21.85 -5.22
C PHE A 141 -0.48 21.41 -6.12
N ILE A 142 -1.10 22.36 -6.82
CA ILE A 142 -2.12 22.12 -7.85
C ILE A 142 -1.61 22.75 -9.14
N MET A 143 -1.36 21.90 -10.16
CA MET A 143 -0.72 22.29 -11.39
C MET A 143 -1.65 22.08 -12.59
N ASP A 144 -2.29 23.14 -13.04
CA ASP A 144 -3.05 23.16 -14.28
C ASP A 144 -2.11 23.43 -15.47
N ALA A 145 -1.34 22.43 -15.81
CA ALA A 145 -0.34 22.44 -16.86
C ALA A 145 -0.05 21.02 -17.37
N CYS A 146 0.40 20.89 -18.62
CA CYS A 146 0.91 19.63 -19.16
C CYS A 146 2.22 19.25 -18.43
N TYR A 147 2.20 18.13 -17.69
CA TYR A 147 3.34 17.82 -16.83
C TYR A 147 3.78 16.37 -16.96
N GLY A 148 4.97 16.16 -17.52
CA GLY A 148 5.66 14.86 -17.49
C GLY A 148 6.77 14.82 -16.45
N GLY A 149 7.01 13.62 -15.92
CA GLY A 149 8.13 13.39 -15.00
C GLY A 149 7.80 13.47 -13.51
N LEU A 150 6.52 13.50 -13.13
CA LEU A 150 6.12 13.26 -11.75
C LEU A 150 6.06 11.75 -11.49
N ALA A 151 7.18 11.16 -11.12
CA ALA A 151 7.22 9.86 -10.48
C ALA A 151 6.72 10.00 -9.02
N VAL A 152 5.42 10.24 -8.85
CA VAL A 152 4.83 10.39 -7.52
C VAL A 152 3.64 9.46 -7.42
N ASN A 153 3.77 8.45 -6.60
CA ASN A 153 2.79 7.42 -6.44
C ASN A 153 2.44 7.28 -4.96
N ARG A 154 1.34 7.89 -4.52
CA ARG A 154 0.70 7.50 -3.25
C ARG A 154 -0.74 7.97 -3.20
N TYR A 155 -1.63 7.05 -2.81
CA TYR A 155 -3.01 7.35 -2.47
C TYR A 155 -3.22 7.04 -0.98
N ILE A 156 -3.82 7.98 -0.25
CA ILE A 156 -4.24 7.78 1.13
C ILE A 156 -5.76 7.77 1.16
N GLN A 157 -6.33 6.76 1.79
CA GLN A 157 -7.77 6.64 1.96
C GLN A 157 -8.20 7.44 3.20
N ALA A 158 -9.15 8.36 3.05
CA ALA A 158 -9.72 9.11 4.17
C ALA A 158 -10.54 8.17 5.07
N GLY A 159 -10.26 8.20 6.36
CA GLY A 159 -10.86 7.35 7.37
C GLY A 159 -11.53 8.15 8.50
N SER A 160 -11.79 7.51 9.63
CA SER A 160 -12.46 8.04 10.83
C SER A 160 -11.88 9.38 11.35
N SER A 161 -12.54 10.00 12.31
CA SER A 161 -12.05 11.20 12.99
C SER A 161 -10.65 11.02 13.59
N ARG A 162 -10.32 9.80 14.03
CA ARG A 162 -8.97 9.41 14.44
C ARG A 162 -7.99 9.48 13.26
N PHE A 163 -8.39 9.03 12.09
CA PHE A 163 -7.61 9.11 10.86
C PHE A 163 -7.35 10.56 10.45
N LEU A 164 -8.36 11.42 10.41
CA LEU A 164 -8.20 12.86 10.11
C LEU A 164 -7.26 13.54 11.08
N LYS A 165 -7.35 13.19 12.38
CA LYS A 165 -6.43 13.69 13.40
C LYS A 165 -5.00 13.22 13.16
N ASP A 166 -4.82 11.96 12.80
CA ASP A 166 -3.53 11.36 12.49
C ASP A 166 -2.93 12.00 11.22
N MET A 167 -3.73 12.13 10.15
CA MET A 167 -3.31 12.79 8.91
C MET A 167 -2.97 14.27 9.13
N TYR A 168 -3.70 14.97 9.96
CA TYR A 168 -3.40 16.34 10.33
C TYR A 168 -2.08 16.48 11.11
N GLN A 169 -1.71 15.50 11.93
CA GLN A 169 -0.47 15.52 12.71
C GLN A 169 0.77 15.18 11.91
N ARG A 170 0.62 14.55 10.75
CA ARG A 170 1.73 14.11 9.90
C ARG A 170 2.10 15.16 8.88
N PHE A 171 3.37 15.22 8.49
CA PHE A 171 3.80 16.04 7.37
C PHE A 171 3.19 15.54 6.06
N SER A 172 2.88 16.47 5.16
CA SER A 172 2.37 16.16 3.83
C SER A 172 2.87 17.14 2.79
N ARG A 173 3.43 16.60 1.71
CA ARG A 173 3.85 17.30 0.51
C ARG A 173 3.20 16.62 -0.68
N GLN A 174 2.12 17.20 -1.20
CA GLN A 174 1.24 16.59 -2.20
C GLN A 174 1.18 17.43 -3.46
N VAL A 175 0.89 16.78 -4.59
CA VAL A 175 0.68 17.46 -5.87
C VAL A 175 -0.49 16.85 -6.63
N ILE A 176 -1.29 17.70 -7.26
CA ILE A 176 -2.35 17.36 -8.21
C ILE A 176 -1.98 18.03 -9.53
N THR A 177 -1.97 17.30 -10.65
CA THR A 177 -1.69 17.84 -11.97
C THR A 177 -2.82 17.56 -12.94
N ALA A 178 -3.01 18.45 -13.95
CA ALA A 178 -4.09 18.36 -14.92
C ALA A 178 -3.92 17.20 -15.93
N GLY A 179 -2.69 16.78 -16.24
CA GLY A 179 -2.44 15.71 -17.22
C GLY A 179 -0.99 15.28 -17.29
N LYS A 180 -0.70 14.28 -18.14
CA LYS A 180 0.64 13.76 -18.42
C LYS A 180 1.42 14.62 -19.39
N ALA A 181 2.73 14.34 -19.54
CA ALA A 181 3.66 15.04 -20.42
C ALA A 181 3.23 15.18 -21.88
N ASN A 182 2.53 14.19 -22.39
CA ASN A 182 2.15 14.04 -23.80
C ASN A 182 0.64 14.29 -24.01
N GLU A 183 -0.07 14.69 -22.98
CA GLU A 183 -1.49 15.02 -23.08
C GLU A 183 -1.65 16.53 -23.25
N VAL A 184 -2.58 16.94 -24.10
CA VAL A 184 -2.91 18.35 -24.27
C VAL A 184 -3.89 18.74 -23.18
N VAL A 185 -3.51 19.72 -22.34
CA VAL A 185 -4.44 20.30 -21.37
C VAL A 185 -5.44 21.19 -22.10
N SER A 186 -6.73 20.88 -21.92
CA SER A 186 -7.81 21.65 -22.55
C SER A 186 -8.05 22.95 -21.78
N ASP A 187 -7.65 24.07 -22.37
CA ASP A 187 -7.78 25.42 -21.82
C ASP A 187 -9.24 25.92 -21.80
N SER A 188 -10.20 25.15 -22.35
CA SER A 188 -11.62 25.51 -22.41
C SER A 188 -12.51 24.29 -22.55
N GLY A 189 -13.82 24.49 -22.39
CA GLY A 189 -14.83 23.45 -22.63
C GLY A 189 -15.21 22.64 -21.39
N GLY A 190 -14.72 23.03 -20.20
CA GLY A 190 -15.07 22.40 -18.94
C GLY A 190 -16.47 22.74 -18.43
N PRO A 191 -16.82 22.29 -17.21
CA PRO A 191 -18.15 22.45 -16.62
C PRO A 191 -18.49 23.90 -16.26
N ILE A 192 -17.48 24.78 -16.17
CA ILE A 192 -17.64 26.20 -15.86
C ILE A 192 -17.16 27.01 -17.07
N PRO A 193 -17.97 27.94 -17.60
CA PRO A 193 -17.55 28.81 -18.69
C PRO A 193 -16.31 29.64 -18.34
N ASP A 194 -15.48 29.90 -19.34
CA ASP A 194 -14.26 30.72 -19.22
C ASP A 194 -13.21 30.15 -18.26
N HIS A 195 -13.20 28.82 -18.06
CA HIS A 195 -12.22 28.05 -17.29
C HIS A 195 -11.72 26.84 -18.07
N SER A 196 -10.54 26.37 -17.71
CA SER A 196 -10.02 25.08 -18.18
C SER A 196 -10.91 23.91 -17.74
N VAL A 197 -10.82 22.77 -18.42
CA VAL A 197 -11.56 21.57 -18.02
C VAL A 197 -11.14 21.12 -16.62
N PHE A 198 -9.84 21.09 -16.36
CA PHE A 198 -9.30 20.66 -15.06
C PHE A 198 -9.73 21.60 -13.93
N THR A 199 -9.45 22.91 -14.05
CA THR A 199 -9.80 23.87 -13.02
C THR A 199 -11.31 24.01 -12.84
N GLY A 200 -12.12 23.89 -13.90
CA GLY A 200 -13.56 23.87 -13.78
C GLY A 200 -14.08 22.74 -12.88
N HIS A 201 -13.59 21.51 -13.06
CA HIS A 201 -13.94 20.39 -12.18
C HIS A 201 -13.32 20.52 -10.79
N LEU A 202 -12.11 21.10 -10.68
CA LEU A 202 -11.46 21.38 -9.39
C LEU A 202 -12.33 22.34 -8.54
N ILE A 203 -12.81 23.43 -9.13
CA ILE A 203 -13.72 24.40 -8.49
C ILE A 203 -15.00 23.71 -8.01
N GLU A 204 -15.63 22.91 -8.85
CA GLU A 204 -16.83 22.15 -8.46
C GLU A 204 -16.55 21.21 -7.28
N GLY A 205 -15.38 20.55 -7.30
CA GLY A 205 -14.95 19.66 -6.23
C GLY A 205 -14.77 20.41 -4.90
N ILE A 206 -14.03 21.52 -4.91
CA ILE A 206 -13.80 22.35 -3.72
C ILE A 206 -15.11 22.95 -3.17
N ARG A 207 -16.02 23.33 -4.05
CA ARG A 207 -17.36 23.86 -3.66
C ARG A 207 -18.32 22.79 -3.13
N GLY A 208 -17.83 21.59 -2.81
CA GLY A 208 -18.54 20.57 -2.06
C GLY A 208 -18.84 19.29 -2.82
N LYS A 209 -18.68 19.21 -4.16
CA LYS A 209 -18.94 17.97 -4.90
C LYS A 209 -17.92 16.85 -4.59
N ALA A 210 -16.75 17.18 -4.06
CA ALA A 210 -15.75 16.24 -3.58
C ALA A 210 -15.87 15.95 -2.08
N ALA A 211 -16.85 16.56 -1.40
CA ALA A 211 -17.07 16.33 0.01
C ALA A 211 -17.56 14.91 0.26
N ASN A 212 -17.02 14.27 1.29
CA ASN A 212 -17.59 13.03 1.81
C ASN A 212 -18.94 13.30 2.49
N GLU A 213 -19.62 12.26 2.96
CA GLU A 213 -20.91 12.36 3.66
C GLU A 213 -20.91 13.24 4.91
N HIS A 214 -19.73 13.55 5.45
CA HIS A 214 -19.55 14.45 6.60
C HIS A 214 -19.09 15.87 6.21
N GLY A 215 -19.11 16.21 4.92
CA GLY A 215 -18.70 17.51 4.42
C GLY A 215 -17.19 17.79 4.43
N VAL A 216 -16.35 16.77 4.66
CA VAL A 216 -14.88 16.90 4.67
C VAL A 216 -14.34 16.76 3.24
N ILE A 217 -13.42 17.67 2.86
CA ILE A 217 -12.67 17.58 1.61
C ILE A 217 -11.18 17.56 1.94
N THR A 218 -10.48 16.48 1.54
CA THR A 218 -9.02 16.37 1.59
C THR A 218 -8.43 16.43 0.18
N ALA A 219 -7.10 16.61 0.06
CA ALA A 219 -6.45 16.61 -1.25
C ALA A 219 -6.66 15.29 -2.00
N SER A 220 -6.58 14.15 -1.32
CA SER A 220 -6.85 12.84 -1.93
C SER A 220 -8.30 12.69 -2.36
N GLY A 221 -9.26 13.13 -1.55
CA GLY A 221 -10.69 13.11 -1.89
C GLY A 221 -11.01 14.03 -3.07
N LEU A 222 -10.44 15.24 -3.09
CA LEU A 222 -10.58 16.17 -4.22
C LEU A 222 -10.01 15.58 -5.50
N MET A 223 -8.83 14.95 -5.43
CA MET A 223 -8.23 14.32 -6.58
C MET A 223 -9.10 13.18 -7.15
N ALA A 224 -9.65 12.32 -6.27
CA ALA A 224 -10.53 11.23 -6.70
C ALA A 224 -11.74 11.75 -7.51
N TYR A 225 -12.33 12.86 -7.04
CA TYR A 225 -13.41 13.54 -7.74
C TYR A 225 -12.95 14.09 -9.10
N VAL A 226 -11.87 14.91 -9.10
CA VAL A 226 -11.36 15.59 -10.30
C VAL A 226 -10.92 14.57 -11.35
N TYR A 227 -10.20 13.52 -10.95
CA TYR A 227 -9.81 12.44 -11.86
C TYR A 227 -11.01 11.84 -12.59
N THR A 228 -12.02 11.44 -11.81
CA THR A 228 -13.21 10.81 -12.37
C THR A 228 -13.94 11.74 -13.35
N LYS A 229 -14.01 13.03 -13.04
CA LYS A 229 -14.71 14.02 -13.84
C LYS A 229 -13.97 14.40 -15.11
N VAL A 230 -12.68 14.72 -14.99
CA VAL A 230 -11.84 15.13 -16.13
C VAL A 230 -11.62 13.97 -17.10
N ALA A 231 -11.36 12.75 -16.61
CA ALA A 231 -11.15 11.58 -17.46
C ALA A 231 -12.42 11.13 -18.22
N ASN A 232 -13.61 11.52 -17.75
CA ASN A 232 -14.89 11.24 -18.40
C ASN A 232 -15.49 12.45 -19.10
N ASP A 233 -14.82 13.61 -19.12
CA ASP A 233 -15.29 14.80 -19.81
C ASP A 233 -15.06 14.65 -21.32
N LEU A 234 -16.09 14.88 -22.12
CA LEU A 234 -16.03 14.73 -23.59
C LEU A 234 -15.08 15.74 -24.27
N ASN A 235 -14.75 16.81 -23.59
CA ASN A 235 -13.86 17.86 -24.08
C ASN A 235 -12.42 17.69 -23.55
N SER A 236 -12.13 16.57 -22.88
CA SER A 236 -10.82 16.31 -22.24
C SER A 236 -10.17 15.07 -22.83
N GLU A 237 -8.90 15.18 -23.19
CA GLU A 237 -7.98 14.05 -23.42
C GLU A 237 -6.98 13.92 -22.27
N GLN A 238 -7.27 14.56 -21.13
CA GLN A 238 -6.39 14.65 -19.97
C GLN A 238 -6.64 13.52 -18.97
N THR A 239 -5.57 13.09 -18.35
CA THR A 239 -5.60 12.16 -17.22
C THR A 239 -4.94 12.83 -16.02
N PRO A 240 -5.69 13.47 -15.11
CA PRO A 240 -5.12 14.10 -13.93
C PRO A 240 -4.30 13.13 -13.10
N HIS A 241 -3.21 13.62 -12.50
CA HIS A 241 -2.35 12.82 -11.63
C HIS A 241 -2.29 13.41 -10.23
N TYR A 242 -2.14 12.50 -9.26
CA TYR A 242 -1.93 12.85 -7.86
C TYR A 242 -0.67 12.17 -7.36
N GLY A 243 0.04 12.87 -6.51
CA GLY A 243 1.20 12.30 -5.89
C GLY A 243 1.56 12.94 -4.57
N GLN A 244 2.26 12.16 -3.75
CA GLN A 244 2.87 12.59 -2.51
C GLN A 244 4.36 12.39 -2.63
N PHE A 245 5.13 13.46 -2.49
CA PHE A 245 6.59 13.39 -2.64
C PHE A 245 7.33 13.47 -1.31
N ASP A 246 6.63 13.83 -0.21
CA ASP A 246 7.17 13.76 1.14
C ASP A 246 6.05 13.65 2.18
N GLY A 247 6.32 12.96 3.29
CA GLY A 247 5.36 12.73 4.38
C GLY A 247 4.28 11.70 4.04
N ASP A 248 3.35 11.48 4.97
CA ASP A 248 2.26 10.50 4.88
C ASP A 248 0.91 11.07 5.41
N GLY A 249 0.85 12.40 5.59
CA GLY A 249 -0.36 13.13 5.91
C GLY A 249 -1.24 13.39 4.70
N ASP A 250 -2.40 14.02 4.90
CA ASP A 250 -3.26 14.50 3.83
C ASP A 250 -3.63 15.97 4.06
N PHE A 251 -3.56 16.79 3.03
CA PHE A 251 -3.90 18.20 3.11
C PHE A 251 -5.41 18.36 3.27
N ILE A 252 -5.86 18.97 4.35
CA ILE A 252 -7.27 19.22 4.61
C ILE A 252 -7.69 20.53 3.95
N ILE A 253 -8.59 20.46 2.98
CA ILE A 253 -9.12 21.61 2.27
C ILE A 253 -10.29 22.19 3.04
N ILE A 254 -11.30 21.37 3.35
CA ILE A 254 -12.48 21.74 4.13
C ILE A 254 -12.68 20.72 5.25
N ALA A 255 -12.95 21.24 6.47
CA ALA A 255 -13.46 20.45 7.57
C ALA A 255 -14.75 21.13 8.09
N PRO A 256 -15.87 20.38 8.26
CA PRO A 256 -17.13 20.94 8.68
C PRO A 256 -17.08 21.49 10.12
N ASN A 257 -17.94 22.45 10.40
CA ASN A 257 -18.13 22.98 11.73
C ASN A 257 -18.99 22.00 12.56
N ILE A 258 -18.38 21.24 13.46
CA ILE A 258 -19.02 20.16 14.24
C ILE A 258 -20.13 20.69 15.19
N ASP A 259 -20.25 22.02 15.36
CA ASP A 259 -21.31 22.63 16.15
C ASP A 259 -22.72 22.42 15.56
N GLU A 260 -22.81 22.09 14.29
CA GLU A 260 -24.07 21.92 13.53
C GLU A 260 -24.57 20.47 13.43
N LEU A 261 -23.79 19.48 13.89
CA LEU A 261 -24.20 18.07 13.84
C LEU A 261 -25.07 17.67 15.04
N SER A 262 -26.17 16.98 14.78
CA SER A 262 -27.08 16.49 15.80
C SER A 262 -26.48 15.39 16.68
N GLY A 263 -27.02 15.18 17.90
CA GLY A 263 -26.43 14.27 18.90
C GLY A 263 -26.35 12.78 18.49
N ASP A 264 -27.19 12.33 17.53
CA ASP A 264 -27.21 10.95 17.05
C ASP A 264 -26.18 10.72 15.93
N GLU A 265 -25.90 11.75 15.12
CA GLU A 265 -24.87 11.69 14.08
C GLU A 265 -23.44 11.61 14.66
N LYS A 266 -23.25 11.94 15.93
CA LYS A 266 -21.96 11.84 16.63
C LYS A 266 -21.52 10.40 16.94
N LYS A 267 -22.45 9.44 16.96
CA LYS A 267 -22.16 8.02 17.21
C LYS A 267 -21.75 7.27 15.93
N ASP A 268 -22.28 7.70 14.79
CA ASP A 268 -22.05 7.03 13.50
C ASP A 268 -20.73 7.49 12.83
N ILE A 269 -20.11 8.57 13.32
CA ILE A 269 -18.83 9.10 12.79
C ILE A 269 -17.67 8.13 12.99
N ASP A 270 -17.71 7.28 14.00
CA ASP A 270 -16.66 6.27 14.24
C ASP A 270 -16.77 5.01 13.35
N GLU A 271 -17.92 4.79 12.70
CA GLU A 271 -18.16 3.57 11.90
C GLU A 271 -18.17 3.79 10.36
N LEU A 272 -18.26 5.01 9.83
CA LEU A 272 -18.72 5.22 8.44
C LEU A 272 -17.91 6.20 7.57
N ILE A 273 -16.62 6.33 7.73
CA ILE A 273 -15.82 7.04 6.70
C ILE A 273 -15.12 6.03 5.80
N SER A 274 -15.85 5.47 4.85
CA SER A 274 -15.28 4.83 3.67
C SER A 274 -15.36 5.77 2.48
N VAL A 275 -14.21 6.25 2.01
CA VAL A 275 -14.15 6.91 0.70
C VAL A 275 -14.21 5.83 -0.37
N PRO A 276 -15.03 5.97 -1.43
CA PRO A 276 -15.00 5.02 -2.52
C PRO A 276 -13.59 4.91 -3.07
N TYR A 277 -13.05 3.70 -3.09
CA TYR A 277 -11.79 3.40 -3.74
C TYR A 277 -11.93 3.70 -5.23
N VAL A 278 -11.28 4.74 -5.71
CA VAL A 278 -11.10 4.92 -7.15
C VAL A 278 -9.95 4.01 -7.55
N GLU A 279 -10.27 2.90 -8.19
CA GLU A 279 -9.29 2.09 -8.91
C GLU A 279 -8.64 2.99 -9.97
N VAL A 280 -7.54 3.62 -9.62
CA VAL A 280 -6.63 4.12 -10.63
C VAL A 280 -5.93 2.89 -11.17
N SER A 281 -6.43 2.45 -12.31
CA SER A 281 -5.88 1.31 -13.03
C SER A 281 -4.41 1.56 -13.30
N ARG A 282 -3.53 0.96 -12.50
CA ARG A 282 -2.17 0.60 -12.94
C ARG A 282 -2.27 -0.60 -13.90
N ASN A 283 -3.23 -0.56 -14.83
CA ASN A 283 -3.50 -1.65 -15.75
C ASN A 283 -2.35 -1.98 -16.70
N ASN A 284 -1.16 -1.38 -16.55
CA ASN A 284 -0.02 -1.60 -17.41
C ASN A 284 1.32 -1.86 -16.69
N VAL A 285 1.38 -1.92 -15.34
CA VAL A 285 2.63 -2.31 -14.65
C VAL A 285 2.67 -3.82 -14.54
N THR A 286 3.62 -4.44 -15.20
CA THR A 286 3.81 -5.90 -15.19
C THR A 286 4.33 -6.37 -13.83
N LEU A 287 4.13 -7.65 -13.52
CA LEU A 287 4.70 -8.24 -12.30
C LEU A 287 6.23 -8.11 -12.28
N GLU A 288 6.88 -8.24 -13.42
CA GLU A 288 8.33 -8.10 -13.57
C GLU A 288 8.80 -6.69 -13.17
N GLU A 289 8.14 -5.64 -13.65
CA GLU A 289 8.43 -4.25 -13.26
C GLU A 289 8.22 -4.00 -11.76
N LYS A 290 7.19 -4.60 -11.14
CA LYS A 290 6.97 -4.53 -9.70
C LYS A 290 8.09 -5.20 -8.91
N VAL A 291 8.50 -6.38 -9.33
CA VAL A 291 9.59 -7.17 -8.73
C VAL A 291 10.92 -6.42 -8.83
N ASP A 292 11.24 -5.87 -10.00
CA ASP A 292 12.47 -5.11 -10.20
C ASP A 292 12.50 -3.83 -9.37
N TYR A 293 11.36 -3.16 -9.25
CA TYR A 293 11.23 -2.00 -8.37
C TYR A 293 11.47 -2.36 -6.89
N VAL A 294 10.92 -3.47 -6.40
CA VAL A 294 11.20 -3.94 -5.03
C VAL A 294 12.67 -4.26 -4.83
N LYS A 295 13.33 -4.94 -5.79
CA LYS A 295 14.77 -5.21 -5.73
C LYS A 295 15.60 -3.93 -5.69
N GLU A 296 15.21 -2.91 -6.47
CA GLU A 296 15.85 -1.59 -6.42
C GLU A 296 15.70 -0.96 -5.03
N LEU A 297 14.50 -0.98 -4.46
CA LEU A 297 14.25 -0.43 -3.12
C LEU A 297 15.04 -1.15 -2.03
N LEU A 298 15.14 -2.48 -2.08
CA LEU A 298 15.91 -3.28 -1.14
C LEU A 298 17.42 -3.03 -1.25
N SER A 299 17.92 -2.66 -2.43
CA SER A 299 19.34 -2.35 -2.65
C SER A 299 19.79 -0.99 -2.08
N SER A 300 18.85 -0.12 -1.70
CA SER A 300 19.12 1.25 -1.24
C SER A 300 18.76 1.44 0.23
N GLN A 301 19.73 1.75 1.07
CA GLN A 301 19.54 1.98 2.52
C GLN A 301 18.56 3.11 2.89
N LYS A 302 18.20 3.99 1.94
CA LYS A 302 17.28 5.12 2.16
C LYS A 302 15.86 4.85 1.64
N SER A 303 15.56 3.66 1.17
CA SER A 303 14.32 3.35 0.46
C SER A 303 13.27 2.59 1.27
N HIS A 304 13.51 2.33 2.58
CA HIS A 304 12.57 1.56 3.40
C HIS A 304 11.17 2.18 3.49
N ILE A 305 11.05 3.52 3.44
CA ILE A 305 9.74 4.20 3.40
C ILE A 305 9.02 3.88 2.08
N LYS A 306 9.73 3.99 0.95
CA LYS A 306 9.14 3.68 -0.37
C LYS A 306 8.74 2.21 -0.48
N LEU A 307 9.57 1.32 0.07
CA LEU A 307 9.26 -0.10 0.14
C LEU A 307 8.01 -0.37 0.98
N HIS A 308 7.91 0.27 2.15
CA HIS A 308 6.73 0.19 2.99
C HIS A 308 5.46 0.61 2.24
N ASP A 309 5.49 1.76 1.57
CA ASP A 309 4.31 2.28 0.89
C ASP A 309 3.90 1.42 -0.30
N PHE A 310 4.88 0.97 -1.08
CA PHE A 310 4.63 0.06 -2.18
C PHE A 310 4.02 -1.26 -1.69
N ALA A 311 4.57 -1.82 -0.62
CA ALA A 311 4.04 -3.05 -0.02
C ALA A 311 2.60 -2.87 0.50
N ILE A 312 2.30 -1.74 1.15
CA ILE A 312 0.94 -1.45 1.63
C ILE A 312 -0.05 -1.26 0.47
N GLU A 313 0.38 -0.68 -0.64
CA GLU A 313 -0.47 -0.58 -1.84
C GLU A 313 -0.83 -1.96 -2.39
N GLU A 314 0.15 -2.85 -2.53
CA GLU A 314 -0.10 -4.22 -2.98
C GLU A 314 -0.96 -5.02 -1.97
N VAL A 315 -0.80 -4.77 -0.67
CA VAL A 315 -1.70 -5.31 0.36
C VAL A 315 -3.14 -4.83 0.16
N ARG A 316 -3.35 -3.56 -0.19
CA ARG A 316 -4.71 -3.03 -0.47
C ARG A 316 -5.35 -3.70 -1.68
N LEU A 317 -4.59 -3.86 -2.77
CA LEU A 317 -5.06 -4.58 -3.97
C LEU A 317 -5.43 -6.02 -3.63
N PHE A 318 -4.60 -6.70 -2.86
CA PHE A 318 -4.87 -8.04 -2.34
C PHE A 318 -6.16 -8.08 -1.49
N LEU A 319 -6.32 -7.17 -0.53
CA LEU A 319 -7.49 -7.10 0.34
C LEU A 319 -8.78 -6.78 -0.42
N SER A 320 -8.72 -5.92 -1.43
CA SER A 320 -9.85 -5.63 -2.32
C SER A 320 -10.22 -6.86 -3.14
N GLY A 321 -9.22 -7.50 -3.78
CA GLY A 321 -9.44 -8.69 -4.60
C GLY A 321 -9.97 -9.89 -3.82
N THR A 322 -9.59 -10.04 -2.54
CA THR A 322 -9.99 -11.14 -1.65
C THR A 322 -11.14 -10.79 -0.69
N SER A 323 -11.85 -9.69 -0.95
CA SER A 323 -12.96 -9.20 -0.12
C SER A 323 -14.19 -10.12 -0.17
N GLU A 324 -15.13 -9.92 0.75
CA GLU A 324 -16.40 -10.63 0.79
C GLU A 324 -17.31 -10.33 -0.39
N ASP A 325 -17.20 -9.16 -0.97
CA ASP A 325 -17.93 -8.80 -2.19
C ASP A 325 -17.59 -9.76 -3.35
N ASN A 326 -16.34 -10.23 -3.39
CA ASN A 326 -15.87 -11.21 -4.37
C ASN A 326 -16.04 -12.67 -3.90
N PHE A 327 -16.01 -12.90 -2.58
CA PHE A 327 -15.99 -14.24 -1.97
C PHE A 327 -16.96 -14.34 -0.79
N ALA A 328 -18.27 -14.23 -1.07
CA ALA A 328 -19.30 -14.35 -0.05
C ALA A 328 -19.16 -15.66 0.75
N VAL A 329 -19.23 -15.57 2.08
CA VAL A 329 -19.14 -16.73 2.99
C VAL A 329 -20.47 -17.45 3.20
N SER A 330 -21.56 -16.87 2.67
CA SER A 330 -22.91 -17.46 2.63
C SER A 330 -23.12 -18.27 1.34
N GLY A 331 -24.16 -19.09 1.29
CA GLY A 331 -24.53 -19.87 0.11
C GLY A 331 -24.27 -21.36 0.26
N SER A 332 -24.34 -22.11 -0.85
CA SER A 332 -24.12 -23.57 -0.88
C SER A 332 -22.71 -23.91 -1.36
N TYR A 333 -22.21 -25.08 -0.97
CA TYR A 333 -20.95 -25.61 -1.47
C TYR A 333 -21.20 -26.38 -2.78
N SER A 334 -20.29 -26.18 -3.76
CA SER A 334 -20.10 -27.08 -4.90
C SER A 334 -18.61 -27.20 -5.22
N ASP A 335 -18.21 -28.32 -5.85
CA ASP A 335 -16.82 -28.53 -6.26
C ASP A 335 -16.41 -27.52 -7.34
N GLU A 336 -17.34 -27.14 -8.23
CA GLU A 336 -17.10 -26.12 -9.27
C GLU A 336 -16.82 -24.74 -8.65
N GLU A 337 -17.64 -24.31 -7.68
CA GLU A 337 -17.44 -23.05 -6.96
C GLU A 337 -16.13 -23.07 -6.16
N PHE A 338 -15.78 -24.19 -5.55
CA PHE A 338 -14.50 -24.36 -4.85
C PHE A 338 -13.31 -24.16 -5.81
N LEU A 339 -13.32 -24.82 -6.96
CA LEU A 339 -12.25 -24.68 -7.98
C LEU A 339 -12.15 -23.25 -8.52
N HIS A 340 -13.31 -22.62 -8.76
CA HIS A 340 -13.35 -21.22 -9.19
C HIS A 340 -12.74 -20.29 -8.13
N ARG A 341 -13.06 -20.47 -6.85
CA ARG A 341 -12.54 -19.63 -5.76
C ARG A 341 -11.05 -19.79 -5.55
N ILE A 342 -10.51 -21.02 -5.56
CA ILE A 342 -9.06 -21.20 -5.41
C ILE A 342 -8.29 -20.54 -6.56
N SER A 343 -8.74 -20.71 -7.82
CA SER A 343 -8.13 -20.05 -8.98
C SER A 343 -8.20 -18.52 -8.89
N SER A 344 -9.32 -17.98 -8.43
CA SER A 344 -9.49 -16.54 -8.24
C SER A 344 -8.60 -16.00 -7.12
N TYR A 345 -8.51 -16.70 -5.98
CA TYR A 345 -7.58 -16.35 -4.90
C TYR A 345 -6.11 -16.36 -5.37
N GLU A 346 -5.70 -17.34 -6.16
CA GLU A 346 -4.36 -17.42 -6.75
C GLU A 346 -4.06 -16.21 -7.61
N LYS A 347 -5.02 -15.81 -8.46
CA LYS A 347 -4.91 -14.62 -9.31
C LYS A 347 -4.69 -13.33 -8.48
N TYR A 348 -5.49 -13.13 -7.43
CA TYR A 348 -5.40 -11.93 -6.59
C TYR A 348 -4.19 -11.94 -5.64
N THR A 349 -3.62 -13.11 -5.35
CA THR A 349 -2.45 -13.26 -4.47
C THR A 349 -1.13 -13.17 -5.22
N ARG A 350 -1.14 -13.34 -6.54
CA ARG A 350 0.06 -13.50 -7.37
C ARG A 350 1.09 -12.40 -7.20
N ASP A 351 0.67 -11.15 -7.34
CA ASP A 351 1.58 -10.00 -7.32
C ASP A 351 2.15 -9.77 -5.92
N LEU A 352 1.28 -9.69 -4.91
CA LEU A 352 1.72 -9.54 -3.51
C LEU A 352 2.59 -10.71 -3.07
N GLY A 353 2.28 -11.92 -3.50
CA GLY A 353 3.05 -13.13 -3.18
C GLY A 353 4.47 -13.08 -3.75
N ALA A 354 4.63 -12.68 -5.00
CA ALA A 354 5.94 -12.52 -5.62
C ALA A 354 6.76 -11.41 -4.95
N ILE A 355 6.15 -10.27 -4.65
CA ILE A 355 6.76 -9.16 -3.91
C ILE A 355 7.21 -9.63 -2.53
N PHE A 356 6.33 -10.34 -1.81
CA PHE A 356 6.62 -10.84 -0.47
C PHE A 356 7.75 -11.88 -0.47
N ALA A 357 7.82 -12.74 -1.51
CA ALA A 357 8.92 -13.68 -1.71
C ALA A 357 10.25 -12.95 -1.96
N VAL A 358 10.26 -11.92 -2.80
CA VAL A 358 11.44 -11.09 -3.08
C VAL A 358 11.91 -10.38 -1.81
N MET A 359 10.99 -9.80 -1.04
CA MET A 359 11.33 -9.21 0.25
C MET A 359 11.88 -10.27 1.21
N ALA A 360 11.25 -11.45 1.31
CA ALA A 360 11.71 -12.51 2.20
C ALA A 360 13.11 -13.03 1.86
N TYR A 361 13.49 -13.00 0.59
CA TYR A 361 14.80 -13.44 0.12
C TYR A 361 15.91 -12.44 0.50
N TRP A 362 15.70 -11.13 0.31
CA TRP A 362 16.75 -10.10 0.43
C TRP A 362 16.59 -9.14 1.61
N ALA A 363 15.48 -9.19 2.37
CA ALA A 363 15.27 -8.28 3.49
C ALA A 363 16.39 -8.36 4.52
N THR A 364 16.76 -7.20 5.03
CA THR A 364 17.64 -7.04 6.20
C THR A 364 16.81 -6.63 7.41
N GLU A 365 17.45 -6.30 8.53
CA GLU A 365 16.76 -5.92 9.76
C GLU A 365 15.83 -4.71 9.57
N SER A 366 16.18 -3.79 8.67
CA SER A 366 15.39 -2.57 8.38
C SER A 366 14.02 -2.85 7.74
N GLU A 367 13.87 -3.95 7.01
CA GLU A 367 12.63 -4.28 6.31
C GLU A 367 11.71 -5.24 7.08
N LEU A 368 12.17 -5.81 8.20
CA LEU A 368 11.40 -6.78 8.98
C LEU A 368 10.05 -6.21 9.47
N GLU A 369 10.02 -4.92 9.79
CA GLU A 369 8.77 -4.27 10.23
C GLU A 369 7.74 -4.17 9.09
N VAL A 370 8.19 -3.98 7.85
CA VAL A 370 7.30 -3.98 6.69
C VAL A 370 6.68 -5.37 6.48
N LEU A 371 7.49 -6.42 6.64
CA LEU A 371 7.00 -7.81 6.55
C LEU A 371 5.96 -8.11 7.64
N ARG A 372 6.18 -7.68 8.88
CA ARG A 372 5.18 -7.79 9.97
C ARG A 372 3.87 -7.09 9.61
N LYS A 373 3.96 -5.86 9.06
CA LYS A 373 2.78 -5.10 8.65
C LYS A 373 2.00 -5.78 7.53
N ILE A 374 2.68 -6.37 6.54
CA ILE A 374 2.01 -7.14 5.48
C ILE A 374 1.18 -8.26 6.11
N ILE A 375 1.79 -9.08 6.98
CA ILE A 375 1.13 -10.20 7.65
C ILE A 375 -0.04 -9.72 8.51
N SER A 376 0.18 -8.73 9.37
CA SER A 376 -0.86 -8.20 10.26
C SER A 376 -2.06 -7.69 9.46
N ARG A 377 -1.81 -6.83 8.47
CA ARG A 377 -2.89 -6.23 7.67
C ARG A 377 -3.66 -7.22 6.81
N THR A 378 -2.99 -8.21 6.23
CA THR A 378 -3.66 -9.26 5.45
C THR A 378 -4.47 -10.20 6.33
N SER A 379 -4.13 -10.33 7.61
CA SER A 379 -4.80 -11.21 8.58
C SER A 379 -5.96 -10.54 9.33
N ASP A 380 -5.98 -9.20 9.46
CA ASP A 380 -6.94 -8.47 10.31
C ASP A 380 -8.40 -8.90 10.08
N ARG A 381 -8.83 -9.01 8.81
CA ARG A 381 -10.21 -9.39 8.45
C ARG A 381 -10.58 -10.83 8.77
N LEU A 382 -9.59 -11.71 9.01
CA LEU A 382 -9.82 -13.14 9.24
C LEU A 382 -9.95 -13.49 10.73
N ILE A 383 -9.58 -12.54 11.58
CA ILE A 383 -9.61 -12.71 13.04
C ILE A 383 -11.01 -12.42 13.58
N GLU A 384 -11.76 -11.55 12.92
CA GLU A 384 -13.13 -11.21 13.30
C GLU A 384 -14.08 -12.39 13.17
N SER A 385 -14.93 -12.59 14.19
CA SER A 385 -15.93 -13.66 14.21
C SER A 385 -17.06 -13.36 13.23
N GLN A 386 -17.30 -14.27 12.30
CA GLN A 386 -18.30 -14.09 11.26
C GLN A 386 -19.15 -15.34 11.07
N GLY A 387 -20.45 -15.16 10.79
CA GLY A 387 -21.34 -16.24 10.41
C GLY A 387 -21.18 -16.62 8.93
N GLY A 388 -21.23 -17.92 8.62
CA GLY A 388 -21.13 -18.39 7.23
C GLY A 388 -20.96 -19.88 7.12
N LEU A 389 -20.81 -20.39 5.90
CA LEU A 389 -20.51 -21.79 5.65
C LEU A 389 -19.05 -22.09 6.04
N THR A 390 -18.82 -23.05 6.91
CA THR A 390 -17.50 -23.36 7.49
C THR A 390 -16.40 -23.53 6.44
N VAL A 391 -16.70 -24.19 5.30
CA VAL A 391 -15.72 -24.37 4.22
C VAL A 391 -15.30 -23.04 3.60
N TRP A 392 -16.24 -22.08 3.41
CA TRP A 392 -15.91 -20.77 2.86
C TRP A 392 -15.19 -19.88 3.86
N LEU A 393 -15.59 -19.93 5.13
CA LEU A 393 -14.88 -19.22 6.20
C LEU A 393 -13.42 -19.66 6.31
N ASN A 394 -13.17 -20.98 6.23
CA ASN A 394 -11.82 -21.51 6.30
C ASN A 394 -11.02 -21.28 4.99
N LEU A 395 -11.68 -21.28 3.83
CA LEU A 395 -11.02 -21.02 2.55
C LEU A 395 -10.45 -19.58 2.46
N ARG A 396 -10.95 -18.64 3.25
CA ARG A 396 -10.39 -17.28 3.35
C ARG A 396 -8.92 -17.26 3.82
N TRP A 397 -8.45 -18.32 4.50
CA TRP A 397 -7.06 -18.46 4.93
C TRP A 397 -6.12 -18.92 3.79
N TYR A 398 -6.67 -19.42 2.69
CA TYR A 398 -5.89 -19.95 1.57
C TYR A 398 -4.98 -18.89 0.91
N PRO A 399 -5.41 -17.66 0.65
CA PRO A 399 -4.53 -16.60 0.14
C PRO A 399 -3.31 -16.33 1.05
N LEU A 400 -3.50 -16.34 2.37
CA LEU A 400 -2.40 -16.16 3.32
C LEU A 400 -1.45 -17.35 3.35
N LEU A 401 -1.97 -18.55 3.10
CA LEU A 401 -1.15 -19.75 2.94
C LEU A 401 -0.26 -19.64 1.69
N LEU A 402 -0.78 -19.14 0.58
CA LEU A 402 0.00 -18.85 -0.63
C LEU A 402 1.12 -17.84 -0.35
N LEU A 403 0.81 -16.73 0.34
CA LEU A 403 1.82 -15.74 0.73
C LEU A 403 2.90 -16.36 1.60
N LEU A 404 2.51 -17.15 2.61
CA LEU A 404 3.46 -17.81 3.51
C LEU A 404 4.37 -18.79 2.79
N TYR A 405 3.82 -19.60 1.87
CA TYR A 405 4.63 -20.57 1.12
C TYR A 405 5.64 -19.88 0.20
N GLN A 406 5.23 -18.86 -0.54
CA GLN A 406 6.13 -18.11 -1.41
C GLN A 406 7.26 -17.42 -0.64
N ALA A 407 6.94 -16.70 0.43
CA ALA A 407 7.94 -16.03 1.25
C ALA A 407 8.80 -17.01 2.06
N GLY A 408 8.21 -18.08 2.60
CA GLY A 408 8.92 -19.08 3.40
C GLY A 408 9.94 -19.88 2.60
N ILE A 409 9.59 -20.32 1.39
CA ILE A 409 10.52 -21.00 0.48
C ILE A 409 11.66 -20.06 0.09
N ALA A 410 11.36 -18.80 -0.23
CA ALA A 410 12.35 -17.80 -0.58
C ALA A 410 13.32 -17.50 0.58
N ALA A 411 12.80 -17.40 1.80
CA ALA A 411 13.62 -17.17 3.01
C ALA A 411 14.53 -18.36 3.34
N VAL A 412 14.04 -19.60 3.16
CA VAL A 412 14.83 -20.83 3.34
C VAL A 412 15.94 -20.89 2.31
N GLU A 413 15.63 -20.67 1.04
CA GLU A 413 16.61 -20.73 -0.05
C GLU A 413 17.76 -19.74 0.15
N SER A 414 17.43 -18.50 0.56
CA SER A 414 18.43 -17.48 0.86
C SER A 414 19.10 -17.67 2.24
N LYS A 415 18.67 -18.66 3.01
CA LYS A 415 19.05 -18.85 4.43
C LYS A 415 18.76 -17.64 5.33
N ASN A 416 17.78 -16.84 4.94
CA ASN A 416 17.33 -15.68 5.71
C ASN A 416 16.32 -16.11 6.78
N TYR A 417 16.77 -16.92 7.73
CA TYR A 417 15.92 -17.44 8.81
C TYR A 417 15.40 -16.35 9.76
N GLN A 418 16.05 -15.17 9.78
CA GLN A 418 15.56 -14.03 10.56
C GLN A 418 14.24 -13.52 9.99
N THR A 419 14.14 -13.43 8.67
CA THR A 419 12.91 -13.07 7.98
C THR A 419 11.84 -14.15 8.17
N LEU A 420 12.19 -15.43 8.02
CA LEU A 420 11.27 -16.53 8.28
C LEU A 420 10.72 -16.51 9.70
N SER A 421 11.62 -16.32 10.69
CA SER A 421 11.25 -16.16 12.10
C SER A 421 10.28 -15.00 12.28
N THR A 422 10.58 -13.84 11.70
CA THR A 422 9.72 -12.65 11.76
C THR A 422 8.32 -12.94 11.23
N ILE A 423 8.19 -13.57 10.06
CA ILE A 423 6.90 -13.92 9.45
C ILE A 423 6.12 -14.87 10.36
N LEU A 424 6.73 -15.98 10.77
CA LEU A 424 6.03 -17.03 11.54
C LEU A 424 5.61 -16.57 12.93
N TYR A 425 6.43 -15.75 13.60
CA TYR A 425 6.17 -15.25 14.95
C TYR A 425 5.57 -13.83 14.97
N THR A 426 5.02 -13.33 13.85
CA THR A 426 4.22 -12.10 13.87
C THR A 426 2.99 -12.33 14.72
N LYS A 427 2.80 -11.48 15.74
CA LYS A 427 1.59 -11.49 16.57
C LYS A 427 0.44 -10.85 15.82
N LEU A 428 -0.70 -11.48 15.87
CA LEU A 428 -1.97 -10.95 15.37
C LEU A 428 -2.73 -10.32 16.53
N GLY A 429 -3.44 -9.20 16.29
CA GLY A 429 -4.08 -8.41 17.33
C GLY A 429 -5.04 -9.19 18.23
N GLU A 430 -5.43 -8.59 19.36
CA GLU A 430 -6.25 -9.17 20.42
C GLU A 430 -7.56 -9.76 19.84
N SER A 431 -7.81 -11.03 20.16
CA SER A 431 -9.12 -11.62 19.98
C SER A 431 -10.04 -11.16 21.11
N ASP A 432 -11.30 -10.83 20.81
CA ASP A 432 -12.35 -10.43 21.78
C ASP A 432 -12.58 -11.46 22.91
N TYR A 433 -11.95 -12.62 22.85
CA TYR A 433 -12.10 -13.74 23.80
C TYR A 433 -10.96 -13.90 24.83
N GLY A 434 -10.07 -12.90 24.97
CA GLY A 434 -9.09 -12.87 26.05
C GLY A 434 -7.93 -13.86 25.94
N ASP A 435 -7.74 -14.52 24.80
CA ASP A 435 -6.56 -15.31 24.51
C ASP A 435 -5.34 -14.40 24.27
N ARG A 436 -4.16 -14.84 24.74
CA ARG A 436 -2.90 -14.17 24.42
C ARG A 436 -2.78 -14.05 22.91
N ASP A 437 -2.37 -12.87 22.41
CA ASP A 437 -2.19 -12.58 20.99
C ASP A 437 -1.63 -13.79 20.23
N PRO A 438 -2.42 -14.43 19.34
CA PRO A 438 -1.96 -15.63 18.65
C PRO A 438 -0.87 -15.26 17.63
N TYR A 439 0.10 -16.13 17.45
CA TYR A 439 1.07 -16.00 16.38
C TYR A 439 0.48 -16.39 15.02
N PHE A 440 0.92 -15.71 13.96
CA PHE A 440 0.44 -15.94 12.59
C PHE A 440 0.53 -17.41 12.17
N ALA A 441 1.69 -18.06 12.41
CA ALA A 441 1.87 -19.48 12.09
C ALA A 441 0.81 -20.37 12.74
N GLN A 442 0.48 -20.14 14.01
CA GLN A 442 -0.50 -20.91 14.78
C GLN A 442 -1.93 -20.66 14.26
N LYS A 443 -2.28 -19.39 14.03
CA LYS A 443 -3.65 -19.04 13.58
C LYS A 443 -3.91 -19.54 12.17
N LEU A 444 -2.96 -19.36 11.25
CA LEU A 444 -3.06 -19.86 9.88
C LEU A 444 -3.20 -21.39 9.85
N SER A 445 -2.35 -22.11 10.61
CA SER A 445 -2.43 -23.58 10.66
C SER A 445 -3.78 -24.07 11.15
N SER A 446 -4.37 -23.39 12.13
CA SER A 446 -5.72 -23.72 12.64
C SER A 446 -6.80 -23.45 11.60
N GLY A 447 -6.73 -22.32 10.86
CA GLY A 447 -7.67 -22.01 9.78
C GLY A 447 -7.64 -23.03 8.64
N ILE A 448 -6.45 -23.53 8.29
CA ILE A 448 -6.29 -24.53 7.22
C ILE A 448 -6.62 -25.95 7.65
N LEU A 449 -6.53 -26.26 8.95
CA LEU A 449 -6.79 -27.60 9.49
C LEU A 449 -8.18 -28.12 9.10
N GLU A 450 -9.20 -27.28 9.15
CA GLU A 450 -10.57 -27.67 8.80
C GLU A 450 -10.73 -27.97 7.30
N LEU A 451 -10.02 -27.26 6.42
CA LEU A 451 -9.98 -27.58 4.98
C LEU A 451 -9.31 -28.94 4.74
N THR A 452 -8.27 -29.26 5.52
CA THR A 452 -7.59 -30.56 5.48
C THR A 452 -8.52 -31.68 5.95
N ARG A 453 -9.23 -31.48 7.07
CA ARG A 453 -10.20 -32.45 7.61
C ARG A 453 -11.40 -32.71 6.69
N ALA A 454 -11.85 -31.67 5.98
CA ALA A 454 -12.92 -31.77 5.00
C ALA A 454 -12.48 -32.36 3.65
N ASP A 455 -11.19 -32.67 3.48
CA ASP A 455 -10.60 -33.23 2.26
C ASP A 455 -10.93 -32.46 0.96
N VAL A 456 -11.23 -31.16 1.06
CA VAL A 456 -11.72 -30.37 -0.09
C VAL A 456 -10.69 -30.29 -1.23
N PHE A 457 -9.39 -30.32 -0.94
CA PHE A 457 -8.35 -30.33 -1.97
C PHE A 457 -8.22 -31.67 -2.71
N LYS A 458 -8.81 -32.76 -2.22
CA LYS A 458 -8.99 -33.99 -3.00
C LYS A 458 -10.01 -33.85 -4.13
N ARG A 459 -10.78 -32.75 -4.16
CA ARG A 459 -11.69 -32.41 -5.27
C ARG A 459 -10.96 -31.75 -6.44
N VAL A 460 -9.70 -31.32 -6.23
CA VAL A 460 -8.88 -30.78 -7.32
C VAL A 460 -8.46 -31.92 -8.24
N PRO A 461 -8.70 -31.80 -9.58
CA PRO A 461 -8.31 -32.84 -10.55
C PRO A 461 -6.83 -33.25 -10.42
N GLY A 462 -6.60 -34.56 -10.30
CA GLY A 462 -5.25 -35.14 -10.13
C GLY A 462 -4.72 -35.14 -8.69
N HIS A 463 -5.54 -34.76 -7.70
CA HIS A 463 -5.18 -34.78 -6.27
C HIS A 463 -6.06 -35.74 -5.44
N GLU A 464 -6.94 -36.49 -6.07
CA GLU A 464 -7.95 -37.37 -5.43
C GLU A 464 -7.33 -38.44 -4.51
N ARG A 465 -6.12 -38.88 -4.84
CA ARG A 465 -5.42 -39.98 -4.14
C ARG A 465 -4.21 -39.52 -3.34
N GLN A 466 -4.00 -38.20 -3.22
CA GLN A 466 -2.86 -37.68 -2.48
C GLN A 466 -3.09 -37.77 -0.97
N TYR A 467 -2.05 -38.11 -0.22
CA TYR A 467 -2.07 -38.13 1.26
C TYR A 467 -2.07 -36.72 1.86
N THR A 468 -1.38 -35.79 1.20
CA THR A 468 -1.26 -34.40 1.61
C THR A 468 -1.69 -33.47 0.46
N PRO A 469 -3.00 -33.49 0.08
CA PRO A 469 -3.48 -32.88 -1.16
C PRO A 469 -3.22 -31.37 -1.23
N ILE A 470 -3.32 -30.63 -0.12
CA ILE A 470 -3.01 -29.18 -0.07
C ILE A 470 -1.54 -28.94 -0.37
N SER A 471 -0.63 -29.66 0.30
CA SER A 471 0.81 -29.50 0.11
C SER A 471 1.26 -29.89 -1.31
N GLU A 472 0.72 -30.99 -1.86
CA GLU A 472 1.01 -31.42 -3.23
C GLU A 472 0.47 -30.42 -4.27
N TYR A 473 -0.67 -29.80 -3.99
CA TYR A 473 -1.22 -28.74 -4.81
C TYR A 473 -0.33 -27.49 -4.77
N LEU A 474 0.01 -27.03 -3.58
CA LEU A 474 0.88 -25.87 -3.38
C LEU A 474 2.27 -26.05 -3.99
N PHE A 475 2.83 -27.26 -3.92
CA PHE A 475 4.11 -27.57 -4.53
C PHE A 475 4.13 -27.24 -6.03
N LYS A 476 3.07 -27.60 -6.75
CA LYS A 476 2.92 -27.31 -8.17
C LYS A 476 2.55 -25.87 -8.47
N GLN A 477 1.70 -25.27 -7.61
CA GLN A 477 1.15 -23.94 -7.83
C GLN A 477 2.17 -22.84 -7.57
N VAL A 478 3.04 -23.02 -6.56
CA VAL A 478 4.02 -22.02 -6.13
C VAL A 478 5.32 -22.11 -6.96
N GLN A 479 5.67 -23.29 -7.44
CA GLN A 479 6.92 -23.53 -8.16
C GLN A 479 7.17 -22.55 -9.32
N PRO A 480 6.22 -22.28 -10.25
CA PRO A 480 6.50 -21.41 -11.39
C PRO A 480 6.90 -19.99 -10.97
N VAL A 481 6.28 -19.44 -9.94
CA VAL A 481 6.59 -18.10 -9.43
C VAL A 481 7.99 -18.08 -8.78
N ILE A 482 8.31 -19.08 -7.97
CA ILE A 482 9.60 -19.18 -7.29
C ILE A 482 10.74 -19.45 -8.27
N ASP A 483 10.53 -20.33 -9.26
CA ASP A 483 11.53 -20.60 -10.29
C ASP A 483 11.79 -19.37 -11.18
N ASP A 484 10.77 -18.59 -11.51
CA ASP A 484 10.89 -17.36 -12.28
C ASP A 484 11.70 -16.29 -11.51
N LEU A 485 11.49 -16.20 -10.20
CA LEU A 485 12.14 -15.20 -9.34
C LEU A 485 13.59 -15.57 -8.97
N PHE A 486 13.89 -16.85 -8.72
CA PHE A 486 15.12 -17.27 -8.04
C PHE A 486 15.89 -18.41 -8.75
N PHE A 487 15.37 -18.95 -9.86
CA PHE A 487 16.01 -19.99 -10.67
C PHE A 487 16.41 -21.26 -9.89
N LEU A 488 15.54 -21.72 -8.98
CA LEU A 488 15.87 -22.84 -8.08
C LEU A 488 16.00 -24.19 -8.78
N GLY A 489 15.23 -24.43 -9.83
CA GLY A 489 15.25 -25.68 -10.57
C GLY A 489 15.10 -26.90 -9.66
N LYS A 490 16.13 -27.79 -9.63
CA LYS A 490 16.11 -28.99 -8.77
C LYS A 490 16.21 -28.69 -7.27
N GLY A 491 16.66 -27.51 -6.88
CA GLY A 491 16.74 -27.06 -5.48
C GLY A 491 15.38 -26.76 -4.87
N TYR A 492 14.39 -26.43 -5.71
CA TYR A 492 13.05 -26.04 -5.26
C TYR A 492 12.41 -27.04 -4.28
N GLU A 493 12.48 -28.34 -4.60
CA GLU A 493 11.91 -29.38 -3.73
C GLU A 493 12.55 -29.41 -2.35
N ALA A 494 13.88 -29.21 -2.26
CA ALA A 494 14.58 -29.21 -0.99
C ALA A 494 14.18 -28.00 -0.11
N SER A 495 14.09 -26.82 -0.70
CA SER A 495 13.69 -25.59 0.00
C SER A 495 12.20 -25.62 0.39
N PHE A 496 11.35 -26.22 -0.43
CA PHE A 496 9.95 -26.46 -0.11
C PHE A 496 9.78 -27.39 1.10
N ASP A 497 10.45 -28.56 1.07
CA ASP A 497 10.37 -29.53 2.17
C ASP A 497 10.93 -28.94 3.48
N GLU A 498 12.06 -28.23 3.43
CA GLU A 498 12.66 -27.59 4.59
C GLU A 498 11.74 -26.52 5.18
N PHE A 499 11.15 -25.68 4.35
CA PHE A 499 10.17 -24.68 4.78
C PHE A 499 8.97 -25.33 5.49
N GLU A 500 8.37 -26.37 4.89
CA GLU A 500 7.21 -27.07 5.50
C GLU A 500 7.56 -27.68 6.86
N ILE A 501 8.76 -28.28 6.98
CA ILE A 501 9.21 -28.86 8.24
C ILE A 501 9.39 -27.79 9.31
N LEU A 502 10.06 -26.68 8.98
CA LEU A 502 10.27 -25.58 9.92
C LEU A 502 8.94 -24.95 10.36
N TYR A 503 8.01 -24.74 9.42
CA TYR A 503 6.67 -24.24 9.71
C TYR A 503 5.92 -25.19 10.64
N ALA A 504 5.90 -26.49 10.36
CA ALA A 504 5.27 -27.48 11.20
C ALA A 504 5.85 -27.52 12.62
N LEU A 505 7.18 -27.49 12.74
CA LEU A 505 7.87 -27.51 14.04
C LEU A 505 7.63 -26.24 14.85
N VAL A 506 7.55 -25.07 14.20
CA VAL A 506 7.18 -23.83 14.88
C VAL A 506 5.75 -23.91 15.43
N VAL A 507 4.81 -24.45 14.66
CA VAL A 507 3.44 -24.65 15.15
C VAL A 507 3.39 -25.61 16.35
N VAL A 508 4.15 -26.72 16.29
CA VAL A 508 4.27 -27.67 17.40
C VAL A 508 4.88 -27.01 18.65
N ASP A 509 5.98 -26.27 18.49
CA ASP A 509 6.60 -25.52 19.59
C ASP A 509 5.63 -24.54 20.26
N LEU A 510 4.92 -23.75 19.47
CA LEU A 510 3.94 -22.80 19.98
C LEU A 510 2.78 -23.48 20.71
N ARG A 511 2.33 -24.65 20.26
CA ARG A 511 1.30 -25.44 20.94
C ARG A 511 1.79 -26.03 22.25
N LEU A 512 3.04 -26.49 22.30
CA LEU A 512 3.67 -26.96 23.53
C LEU A 512 3.81 -25.86 24.60
N GLN A 513 3.90 -24.59 24.20
CA GLN A 513 3.93 -23.46 25.14
C GLN A 513 2.53 -23.08 25.66
N GLY A 514 1.46 -23.41 24.93
CA GLY A 514 0.07 -23.02 25.23
C GLY A 514 -0.81 -24.12 25.82
N GLU A 515 -0.27 -25.30 26.19
CA GLU A 515 -1.03 -26.45 26.72
C GLU A 515 -2.12 -26.99 25.77
N HIS A 516 -1.92 -26.90 24.46
CA HIS A 516 -2.83 -27.44 23.44
C HIS A 516 -2.42 -28.85 23.00
N ASP A 517 -3.36 -29.57 22.38
CA ASP A 517 -3.06 -30.85 21.72
C ASP A 517 -1.89 -30.71 20.73
N ILE A 518 -0.95 -31.64 20.80
CA ILE A 518 0.25 -31.65 19.97
C ILE A 518 -0.13 -31.98 18.53
N TRP A 519 -0.04 -31.00 17.67
CA TRP A 519 -0.29 -31.12 16.23
C TRP A 519 0.50 -30.07 15.47
N GLY A 520 0.89 -30.39 14.23
CA GLY A 520 1.47 -29.48 13.26
C GLY A 520 0.99 -29.79 11.86
N PRO A 521 1.04 -28.82 10.92
CA PRO A 521 0.67 -29.06 9.53
C PRO A 521 1.62 -30.10 8.92
N ILE A 522 1.06 -31.13 8.28
CA ILE A 522 1.82 -32.19 7.67
C ILE A 522 1.78 -32.01 6.16
N GLY A 523 2.93 -31.72 5.58
CA GLY A 523 3.12 -31.58 4.16
C GLY A 523 3.67 -32.83 3.51
N ARG A 524 4.12 -32.69 2.26
CA ARG A 524 4.66 -33.80 1.47
C ARG A 524 5.93 -34.44 2.07
N PHE A 525 6.66 -33.76 2.91
CA PHE A 525 7.77 -34.34 3.68
C PHE A 525 7.31 -35.50 4.58
N GLY A 526 6.04 -35.55 5.00
CA GLY A 526 5.49 -36.56 5.89
C GLY A 526 5.52 -37.97 5.30
N TRP A 527 5.07 -38.15 4.05
CA TRP A 527 5.17 -39.45 3.40
C TRP A 527 6.60 -39.83 3.03
N LYS A 528 7.50 -38.83 2.81
CA LYS A 528 8.94 -39.07 2.62
C LYS A 528 9.62 -39.54 3.91
N PHE A 529 9.06 -39.25 5.07
CA PHE A 529 9.56 -39.72 6.37
C PHE A 529 9.46 -41.24 6.50
N SER A 530 8.42 -41.87 5.92
CA SER A 530 8.19 -43.32 6.04
C SER A 530 8.96 -44.16 5.01
N SER A 531 9.46 -43.57 3.92
CA SER A 531 9.95 -44.32 2.75
C SER A 531 11.39 -44.86 2.87
N ARG A 532 12.30 -44.21 3.60
CA ARG A 532 13.64 -44.65 4.06
C ARG A 532 14.20 -43.59 5.01
N GLU A 533 14.34 -43.93 6.28
CA GLU A 533 14.73 -42.95 7.33
C GLU A 533 15.99 -42.13 6.99
N GLU A 534 17.03 -42.74 6.38
CA GLU A 534 18.31 -42.09 6.07
C GLU A 534 18.20 -40.94 5.04
N ASN A 535 17.19 -40.93 4.19
CA ASN A 535 17.00 -39.93 3.11
C ASN A 535 15.86 -38.95 3.39
N SER A 536 15.18 -39.06 4.53
CA SER A 536 14.08 -38.17 4.87
C SER A 536 14.55 -36.73 5.06
N PRO A 537 13.90 -35.74 4.44
CA PRO A 537 14.18 -34.31 4.67
C PRO A 537 14.14 -33.94 6.16
N PHE A 538 13.17 -34.49 6.90
CA PHE A 538 13.02 -34.29 8.34
C PHE A 538 14.23 -34.81 9.12
N VAL A 539 14.71 -36.01 8.82
CA VAL A 539 15.87 -36.61 9.51
C VAL A 539 17.14 -35.83 9.19
N ARG A 540 17.34 -35.38 7.96
CA ARG A 540 18.49 -34.54 7.58
C ARG A 540 18.52 -33.23 8.37
N LEU A 541 17.38 -32.53 8.46
CA LEU A 541 17.27 -31.28 9.21
C LEU A 541 17.49 -31.49 10.71
N ALA A 542 16.95 -32.57 11.30
CA ALA A 542 17.17 -32.94 12.69
C ALA A 542 18.64 -33.30 12.97
N THR A 543 19.35 -33.96 12.04
CA THR A 543 20.75 -34.30 12.18
C THR A 543 21.65 -33.06 12.09
N GLU A 544 21.38 -32.16 11.17
CA GLU A 544 22.09 -30.89 11.06
C GLU A 544 21.93 -30.05 12.32
N SER A 545 20.69 -29.89 12.80
CA SER A 545 20.41 -29.14 14.02
C SER A 545 21.09 -29.73 15.26
N ALA A 546 21.11 -31.06 15.40
CA ALA A 546 21.78 -31.77 16.49
C ALA A 546 23.31 -31.55 16.47
N THR A 547 23.88 -31.38 15.28
CA THR A 547 25.32 -31.10 15.11
C THR A 547 25.68 -29.67 15.49
N LEU A 548 24.82 -28.70 15.11
CA LEU A 548 25.09 -27.27 15.28
C LEU A 548 24.50 -26.70 16.58
N LYS A 549 23.45 -27.31 17.13
CA LYS A 549 22.73 -26.90 18.34
C LYS A 549 22.39 -25.41 18.34
N GLU A 550 22.82 -24.65 19.32
CA GLU A 550 22.57 -23.19 19.44
C GLU A 550 23.22 -22.41 18.29
N ASN A 551 24.17 -23.01 17.58
CA ASN A 551 24.79 -22.41 16.40
C ASN A 551 24.00 -22.67 15.11
N TRP A 552 22.93 -23.46 15.16
CA TRP A 552 22.10 -23.71 14.00
C TRP A 552 21.40 -22.41 13.53
N PRO A 553 21.49 -22.06 12.24
CA PRO A 553 21.01 -20.76 11.76
C PRO A 553 19.57 -20.40 12.16
N PRO A 554 18.57 -21.31 12.09
CA PRO A 554 17.22 -21.01 12.57
C PRO A 554 17.16 -20.64 14.07
N ILE A 555 17.95 -21.29 14.93
CA ILE A 555 18.02 -20.96 16.35
C ILE A 555 18.62 -19.57 16.56
N LYS A 556 19.72 -19.25 15.87
CA LYS A 556 20.33 -17.91 15.92
C LYS A 556 19.39 -16.81 15.43
N ALA A 557 18.49 -17.13 14.52
CA ALA A 557 17.45 -16.22 14.04
C ALA A 557 16.26 -16.07 15.00
N GLY A 558 16.32 -16.64 16.20
CA GLY A 558 15.30 -16.53 17.23
C GLY A 558 14.14 -17.52 17.09
N MET A 559 14.16 -18.43 16.12
CA MET A 559 13.16 -19.49 16.04
C MET A 559 13.26 -20.39 17.29
N PHE A 560 12.10 -20.94 17.70
CA PHE A 560 12.01 -21.75 18.93
C PHE A 560 12.47 -20.99 20.19
N GLY A 561 12.31 -19.65 20.19
CA GLY A 561 12.77 -18.79 21.27
C GLY A 561 14.31 -18.75 21.44
N GLY A 562 15.07 -19.05 20.39
CA GLY A 562 16.52 -19.12 20.40
C GLY A 562 17.08 -20.32 21.19
N SER A 563 16.27 -21.38 21.42
CA SER A 563 16.62 -22.53 22.25
C SER A 563 16.62 -23.82 21.44
N TYR A 564 17.78 -24.50 21.39
CA TYR A 564 17.87 -25.81 20.78
C TYR A 564 17.04 -26.87 21.55
N GLU A 565 16.95 -26.78 22.87
CA GLU A 565 16.13 -27.68 23.68
C GLU A 565 14.64 -27.62 23.32
N ARG A 566 14.13 -26.39 23.07
CA ARG A 566 12.73 -26.22 22.60
C ARG A 566 12.53 -26.84 21.23
N PHE A 567 13.46 -26.63 20.30
CA PHE A 567 13.43 -27.27 18.98
C PHE A 567 13.44 -28.79 19.10
N GLU A 568 14.37 -29.36 19.88
CA GLU A 568 14.52 -30.80 20.08
C GLU A 568 13.24 -31.41 20.64
N LYS A 569 12.62 -30.77 21.63
CA LYS A 569 11.33 -31.17 22.17
C LYS A 569 10.23 -31.19 21.11
N ALA A 570 10.10 -30.10 20.36
CA ALA A 570 9.12 -30.00 19.27
C ALA A 570 9.35 -31.06 18.19
N ALA A 571 10.61 -31.29 17.79
CA ALA A 571 10.96 -32.29 16.78
C ALA A 571 10.66 -33.72 17.24
N ASN A 572 10.96 -34.06 18.51
CA ASN A 572 10.68 -35.38 19.07
C ASN A 572 9.17 -35.65 19.16
N GLU A 573 8.39 -34.68 19.63
CA GLU A 573 6.93 -34.82 19.71
C GLU A 573 6.32 -34.92 18.33
N PHE A 574 6.78 -34.12 17.36
CA PHE A 574 6.27 -34.19 15.99
C PHE A 574 6.67 -35.49 15.30
N LYS A 575 7.87 -36.03 15.56
CA LYS A 575 8.29 -37.35 15.09
C LYS A 575 7.33 -38.43 15.57
N ASN A 576 6.87 -38.38 16.82
CA ASN A 576 5.87 -39.29 17.37
C ASN A 576 4.53 -39.18 16.64
N VAL A 577 4.11 -37.97 16.26
CA VAL A 577 2.90 -37.75 15.45
C VAL A 577 3.04 -38.37 14.07
N LEU A 578 4.14 -38.09 13.36
CA LEU A 578 4.42 -38.66 12.04
C LEU A 578 4.46 -40.19 12.02
N GLY A 579 5.04 -40.80 13.07
CA GLY A 579 5.16 -42.27 13.22
C GLY A 579 3.83 -42.98 13.45
N ARG A 580 2.76 -42.27 13.85
CA ARG A 580 1.41 -42.84 14.06
C ARG A 580 0.56 -42.83 12.80
N ILE A 581 0.98 -42.12 11.76
CA ILE A 581 0.23 -41.98 10.51
C ILE A 581 0.51 -43.18 9.63
N ASN A 582 -0.56 -43.86 9.22
CA ASN A 582 -0.44 -44.94 8.25
C ASN A 582 -0.43 -44.36 6.83
N TRP A 583 0.73 -44.37 6.17
CA TRP A 583 0.95 -43.84 4.83
C TRP A 583 0.68 -44.86 3.70
N TRP A 584 0.23 -46.10 4.07
CA TRP A 584 0.04 -47.21 3.14
C TRP A 584 -1.32 -47.91 3.35
#